data_27c887ad4a7a9e2eebbabfc533939432
#
_entry.id   27c887ad4a7a9e2eebbabfc533939432
#
_cell.length_a   1.000
_cell.length_b   1.000
_cell.length_c   1.000
_cell.angle_alpha   90.00
_cell.angle_beta   90.00
_cell.angle_gamma   90.00
#
_symmetry.space_group_name_H-M   'P 1'
#
loop_
_entity.id
_entity.type
_entity.pdbx_description
1 polymer ?
#
loop_
_entity_poly.entity_id
_entity_poly.type
_entity_poly.pdbx_seq_one_letter_code
_entity_poly.pdbx_strand_id
1 'polypeptide(L)'
;NPNETQILQGLSKEAELIRAKVPKGSWLCIFAPEGKLLSSEELAGKLSELKKSGKSSVCFLIGSSFGVDAGLKRQADLLLSMSRMTFPHHLARVMALEQLYRAEAIQAGTKYHK
;
A
#
# COMPACT_ATOMS: atom_id res chain seq x y z
N ASN A 1 -17.65 19.30 10.17
CA ASN A 1 -17.29 17.94 9.74
C ASN A 1 -17.92 17.62 8.39
N PRO A 2 -17.17 17.07 7.45
CA PRO A 2 -17.75 16.71 6.15
C PRO A 2 -18.74 15.55 6.32
N ASN A 3 -19.82 15.58 5.55
CA ASN A 3 -20.77 14.48 5.52
C ASN A 3 -20.23 13.34 4.63
N GLU A 4 -20.92 12.21 4.66
CA GLU A 4 -20.50 11.02 3.92
C GLU A 4 -20.37 11.28 2.41
N THR A 5 -21.33 12.00 1.83
CA THR A 5 -21.28 12.33 0.40
C THR A 5 -20.05 13.17 0.06
N GLN A 6 -19.74 14.16 0.89
CA GLN A 6 -18.56 15.01 0.68
C GLN A 6 -17.27 14.20 0.79
N ILE A 7 -17.22 13.28 1.74
CA ILE A 7 -16.07 12.41 1.91
C ILE A 7 -15.86 11.53 0.66
N LEU A 8 -16.93 10.91 0.16
CA LEU A 8 -16.88 10.07 -1.02
C LEU A 8 -16.46 10.85 -2.27
N GLN A 9 -16.98 12.07 -2.43
CA GLN A 9 -16.58 12.94 -3.54
C GLN A 9 -15.10 13.32 -3.46
N GLY A 10 -14.62 13.62 -2.26
CA GLY A 10 -13.23 13.94 -2.03
C GLY A 10 -12.32 12.77 -2.35
N LEU A 11 -12.67 11.56 -1.92
CA LEU A 11 -11.92 10.34 -2.22
C LEU A 11 -11.90 10.04 -3.72
N SER A 12 -13.02 10.29 -4.41
CA SER A 12 -13.10 10.08 -5.86
C SER A 12 -12.16 11.01 -6.60
N LYS A 13 -12.11 12.29 -6.21
CA LYS A 13 -11.18 13.26 -6.81
C LYS A 13 -9.74 12.91 -6.53
N GLU A 14 -9.44 12.50 -5.31
CA GLU A 14 -8.12 12.03 -4.92
C GLU A 14 -7.68 10.85 -5.78
N ALA A 15 -8.59 9.90 -6.01
CA ALA A 15 -8.31 8.72 -6.81
C ALA A 15 -7.93 9.09 -8.24
N GLU A 16 -8.59 10.08 -8.83
CA GLU A 16 -8.24 10.56 -10.17
C GLU A 16 -6.81 11.09 -10.22
N LEU A 17 -6.42 11.88 -9.22
CA LEU A 17 -5.08 12.42 -9.12
C LEU A 17 -4.03 11.32 -8.92
N ILE A 18 -4.36 10.33 -8.11
CA ILE A 18 -3.48 9.19 -7.85
C ILE A 18 -3.28 8.38 -9.14
N ARG A 19 -4.35 8.07 -9.85
CA ARG A 19 -4.27 7.32 -11.12
C ARG A 19 -3.38 8.02 -12.14
N ALA A 20 -3.44 9.35 -12.16
CA ALA A 20 -2.60 10.13 -13.08
C ALA A 20 -1.12 10.04 -12.74
N LYS A 21 -0.78 9.78 -11.48
CA LYS A 21 0.61 9.72 -11.01
C LYS A 21 1.20 8.31 -11.02
N VAL A 22 0.36 7.28 -11.04
CA VAL A 22 0.84 5.89 -11.04
C VAL A 22 1.32 5.55 -12.45
N PRO A 23 2.58 5.14 -12.63
CA PRO A 23 3.07 4.78 -13.95
C PRO A 23 2.26 3.63 -14.53
N LYS A 24 1.97 3.71 -15.81
CA LYS A 24 1.21 2.68 -16.51
C LYS A 24 1.92 1.33 -16.41
N GLY A 25 1.17 0.30 -16.08
CA GLY A 25 1.73 -1.04 -15.91
C GLY A 25 2.36 -1.30 -14.55
N SER A 26 2.28 -0.34 -13.63
CA SER A 26 2.78 -0.53 -12.26
C SER A 26 1.97 -1.58 -11.52
N TRP A 27 2.65 -2.31 -10.66
CA TRP A 27 1.98 -3.15 -9.67
C TRP A 27 1.60 -2.24 -8.49
N LEU A 28 0.32 -2.25 -8.13
CA LEU A 28 -0.22 -1.33 -7.12
C LEU A 28 -0.62 -2.08 -5.86
N CYS A 29 -0.02 -1.68 -4.75
CA CYS A 29 -0.39 -2.17 -3.42
C CYS A 29 -1.01 -1.02 -2.62
N ILE A 30 -2.20 -1.24 -2.10
CA ILE A 30 -2.88 -0.26 -1.25
C ILE A 30 -2.97 -0.81 0.17
N PHE A 31 -2.52 -0.01 1.13
CA PHE A 31 -2.66 -0.37 2.54
C PHE A 31 -4.08 -0.09 3.00
N ALA A 32 -4.74 -1.12 3.50
CA ALA A 32 -6.13 -1.04 3.96
C ALA A 32 -6.35 -2.04 5.09
N PRO A 33 -7.09 -1.65 6.15
CA PRO A 33 -7.31 -2.57 7.28
C PRO A 33 -8.01 -3.87 6.89
N GLU A 34 -8.86 -3.82 5.86
CA GLU A 34 -9.58 -4.99 5.37
C GLU A 34 -8.77 -5.84 4.40
N GLY A 35 -7.52 -5.46 4.14
CA GLY A 35 -6.67 -6.17 3.21
C GLY A 35 -6.13 -7.48 3.75
N LYS A 36 -5.32 -8.13 2.93
CA LYS A 36 -4.69 -9.40 3.30
C LYS A 36 -3.58 -9.15 4.32
N LEU A 37 -3.53 -10.00 5.34
CA LEU A 37 -2.47 -9.95 6.35
C LEU A 37 -1.29 -10.77 5.84
N LEU A 38 -0.13 -10.14 5.75
CA LEU A 38 1.12 -10.81 5.37
C LEU A 38 2.16 -10.58 6.47
N SER A 39 3.04 -11.56 6.64
CA SER A 39 4.21 -11.35 7.47
C SER A 39 5.23 -10.50 6.70
N SER A 40 6.24 -10.01 7.40
CA SER A 40 7.34 -9.27 6.77
C SER A 40 8.06 -10.14 5.74
N GLU A 41 8.26 -11.42 6.05
CA GLU A 41 8.89 -12.38 5.15
C GLU A 41 8.04 -12.64 3.91
N GLU A 42 6.72 -12.74 4.08
CA GLU A 42 5.80 -12.94 2.95
C GLU A 42 5.80 -11.73 2.03
N LEU A 43 5.83 -10.52 2.60
CA LEU A 43 5.92 -9.30 1.79
C LEU A 43 7.24 -9.26 1.02
N ALA A 44 8.35 -9.59 1.67
CA ALA A 44 9.65 -9.64 1.01
C ALA A 44 9.64 -10.63 -0.15
N GLY A 45 9.04 -11.79 0.05
CA GLY A 45 8.91 -12.81 -0.99
C GLY A 45 8.10 -12.32 -2.18
N LYS A 46 7.00 -11.62 -1.92
CA LYS A 46 6.15 -11.05 -2.97
C LYS A 46 6.92 -10.03 -3.81
N LEU A 47 7.65 -9.14 -3.16
CA LEU A 47 8.44 -8.14 -3.86
C LEU A 47 9.57 -8.78 -4.67
N SER A 48 10.19 -9.83 -4.14
CA SER A 48 11.20 -10.59 -4.86
C SER A 48 10.62 -11.22 -6.14
N GLU A 49 9.43 -11.82 -6.04
CA GLU A 49 8.75 -12.40 -7.20
C GLU A 49 8.48 -11.35 -8.27
N LEU A 50 8.05 -10.15 -7.87
CA LEU A 50 7.77 -9.07 -8.80
C LEU A 50 9.01 -8.63 -9.55
N LYS A 51 10.15 -8.55 -8.87
CA LYS A 51 11.43 -8.22 -9.50
C LYS A 51 11.81 -9.27 -10.54
N LYS A 52 11.63 -10.55 -10.21
CA LYS A 52 11.94 -11.66 -11.10
C LYS A 52 11.02 -11.70 -12.32
N SER A 53 9.76 -11.26 -12.16
CA SER A 53 8.80 -11.24 -13.26
C SER A 53 8.97 -10.06 -14.21
N GLY A 54 9.92 -9.18 -13.93
CA GLY A 54 10.22 -8.05 -14.80
C GLY A 54 9.37 -6.82 -14.59
N LYS A 55 8.60 -6.75 -13.49
CA LYS A 55 7.86 -5.52 -13.17
C LYS A 55 8.83 -4.38 -12.92
N SER A 56 8.69 -3.32 -13.71
CA SER A 56 9.61 -2.19 -13.66
C SER A 56 9.23 -1.17 -12.59
N SER A 57 7.98 -1.16 -12.13
CA SER A 57 7.57 -0.25 -11.06
C SER A 57 6.52 -0.87 -10.16
N VAL A 58 6.66 -0.54 -8.88
CA VAL A 58 5.76 -0.97 -7.82
C VAL A 58 5.38 0.29 -7.07
N CYS A 59 4.07 0.48 -6.89
CA CYS A 59 3.55 1.65 -6.17
C CYS A 59 2.87 1.19 -4.90
N PHE A 60 3.16 1.89 -3.81
CA PHE A 60 2.49 1.68 -2.53
C PHE A 60 1.69 2.92 -2.19
N LEU A 61 0.43 2.72 -1.84
CA LEU A 61 -0.47 3.81 -1.50
C LEU A 61 -0.96 3.67 -0.07
N ILE A 62 -0.82 4.76 0.67
CA ILE A 62 -1.38 4.88 2.01
C ILE A 62 -2.45 5.95 1.92
N GLY A 63 -3.67 5.61 2.28
CA GLY A 63 -4.79 6.54 2.19
C GLY A 63 -4.74 7.64 3.23
N SER A 64 -5.65 8.60 3.07
CA SER A 64 -5.85 9.67 4.04
C SER A 64 -6.61 9.13 5.26
N SER A 65 -6.88 10.02 6.22
CA SER A 65 -7.66 9.66 7.41
C SER A 65 -9.08 9.16 7.06
N PHE A 66 -9.58 9.48 5.87
CA PHE A 66 -10.88 9.01 5.40
C PHE A 66 -10.79 7.72 4.57
N GLY A 67 -9.58 7.21 4.36
CA GLY A 67 -9.37 5.96 3.64
C GLY A 67 -9.03 6.18 2.16
N VAL A 68 -9.47 5.25 1.32
CA VAL A 68 -9.18 5.25 -0.11
C VAL A 68 -10.46 5.00 -0.88
N ASP A 69 -10.57 5.62 -2.05
CA ASP A 69 -11.71 5.42 -2.96
C ASP A 69 -11.91 3.91 -3.27
N ALA A 70 -13.16 3.47 -3.22
CA ALA A 70 -13.50 2.06 -3.44
C ALA A 70 -13.12 1.57 -4.85
N GLY A 71 -13.27 2.43 -5.86
CA GLY A 71 -12.90 2.09 -7.23
C GLY A 71 -11.40 1.87 -7.38
N LEU A 72 -10.61 2.71 -6.71
CA LEU A 72 -9.16 2.58 -6.71
C LEU A 72 -8.74 1.29 -6.00
N LYS A 73 -9.39 0.94 -4.88
CA LYS A 73 -9.11 -0.32 -4.17
C LYS A 73 -9.34 -1.53 -5.07
N ARG A 74 -10.39 -1.50 -5.90
CA ARG A 74 -10.67 -2.59 -6.82
C ARG A 74 -9.62 -2.74 -7.92
N GLN A 75 -8.89 -1.68 -8.22
CA GLN A 75 -7.82 -1.67 -9.21
C GLN A 75 -6.48 -2.13 -8.64
N ALA A 76 -6.37 -2.24 -7.32
CA ALA A 76 -5.12 -2.65 -6.67
C ALA A 76 -4.80 -4.10 -6.98
N ASP A 77 -3.53 -4.38 -7.18
CA ASP A 77 -3.04 -5.74 -7.31
C ASP A 77 -3.00 -6.45 -5.96
N LEU A 78 -2.82 -5.67 -4.91
CA LEU A 78 -2.84 -6.19 -3.54
C LEU A 78 -3.42 -5.14 -2.60
N LEU A 79 -4.39 -5.54 -1.80
CA LEU A 79 -4.79 -4.79 -0.62
C LEU A 79 -4.06 -5.43 0.56
N LEU A 80 -3.22 -4.66 1.22
CA LEU A 80 -2.37 -5.17 2.28
C LEU A 80 -2.76 -4.54 3.61
N SER A 81 -3.05 -5.38 4.60
CA SER A 81 -3.31 -4.91 5.96
C SER A 81 -2.06 -5.06 6.80
N MET A 82 -1.66 -3.99 7.47
CA MET A 82 -0.58 -4.06 8.46
C MET A 82 -1.11 -4.59 9.79
N SER A 83 -2.41 -4.42 10.02
CA SER A 83 -3.08 -4.86 11.23
C SER A 83 -4.58 -4.64 11.04
N ARG A 84 -5.38 -5.44 11.74
CA ARG A 84 -6.83 -5.21 11.77
C ARG A 84 -7.20 -4.04 12.68
N MET A 85 -6.22 -3.51 13.41
CA MET A 85 -6.37 -2.30 14.21
C MET A 85 -6.14 -1.08 13.35
N THR A 86 -6.75 0.03 13.72
CA THR A 86 -6.61 1.31 13.01
C THR A 86 -5.50 2.13 13.65
N PHE A 87 -4.68 2.74 12.82
CA PHE A 87 -3.59 3.61 13.27
C PHE A 87 -3.75 5.00 12.64
N PRO A 88 -3.27 6.06 13.31
CA PRO A 88 -3.20 7.38 12.68
C PRO A 88 -2.39 7.28 11.37
N HIS A 89 -2.80 8.01 10.33
CA HIS A 89 -2.17 7.85 9.02
C HIS A 89 -0.68 8.19 9.03
N HIS A 90 -0.23 9.11 9.88
CA HIS A 90 1.20 9.42 10.01
C HIS A 90 2.00 8.22 10.52
N LEU A 91 1.46 7.53 11.54
CA LEU A 91 2.10 6.33 12.07
C LEU A 91 2.06 5.20 11.05
N ALA A 92 0.94 5.04 10.36
CA ALA A 92 0.80 4.03 9.33
C ALA A 92 1.86 4.23 8.23
N ARG A 93 2.12 5.48 7.85
CA ARG A 93 3.15 5.81 6.86
C ARG A 93 4.54 5.36 7.32
N VAL A 94 4.89 5.66 8.57
CA VAL A 94 6.19 5.25 9.13
C VAL A 94 6.30 3.73 9.15
N MET A 95 5.24 3.05 9.59
CA MET A 95 5.20 1.58 9.63
C MET A 95 5.36 0.98 8.23
N ALA A 96 4.70 1.56 7.23
CA ALA A 96 4.81 1.09 5.85
C ALA A 96 6.23 1.25 5.33
N LEU A 97 6.84 2.40 5.54
CA LEU A 97 8.22 2.65 5.13
C LEU A 97 9.19 1.70 5.82
N GLU A 98 8.99 1.46 7.10
CA GLU A 98 9.82 0.53 7.85
C GLU A 98 9.71 -0.89 7.28
N GLN A 99 8.50 -1.34 6.95
CA GLN A 99 8.29 -2.67 6.38
C GLN A 99 8.90 -2.80 4.99
N LEU A 100 8.86 -1.74 4.18
CA LEU A 100 9.50 -1.76 2.86
C LEU A 100 11.02 -1.85 2.99
N TYR A 101 11.60 -1.11 3.91
CA TYR A 101 13.03 -1.19 4.19
C TYR A 101 13.39 -2.60 4.69
N ARG A 102 12.58 -3.15 5.60
CA ARG A 102 12.77 -4.49 6.16
C ARG A 102 12.69 -5.55 5.05
N ALA A 103 11.74 -5.42 4.13
CA ALA A 103 11.60 -6.35 3.00
C ALA A 103 12.85 -6.34 2.11
N GLU A 104 13.41 -5.17 1.84
CA GLU A 104 14.65 -5.07 1.06
C GLU A 104 15.82 -5.69 1.83
N ALA A 105 15.88 -5.49 3.15
CA ALA A 105 16.92 -6.06 4.00
C ALA A 105 16.84 -7.59 4.01
N ILE A 106 15.63 -8.15 4.06
CA ILE A 106 15.42 -9.60 4.01
C ILE A 106 15.92 -10.16 2.67
N GLN A 107 15.58 -9.50 1.56
CA GLN A 107 15.99 -9.91 0.23
C GLN A 107 17.53 -9.87 0.08
N ALA A 108 18.16 -8.87 0.68
CA ALA A 108 19.61 -8.72 0.63
C ALA A 108 20.36 -9.63 1.63
N GLY A 109 19.62 -10.31 2.50
CA GLY A 109 20.23 -11.20 3.50
C GLY A 109 20.96 -10.49 4.62
N THR A 110 20.59 -9.24 4.92
CA THR A 110 21.22 -8.49 6.00
C THR A 110 20.66 -8.92 7.36
N LYS A 111 21.33 -8.48 8.43
CA LYS A 111 20.94 -8.84 9.80
C LYS A 111 19.84 -7.93 10.38
N TYR A 112 19.32 -7.01 9.61
CA TYR A 112 18.33 -6.06 10.11
C TYR A 112 17.07 -6.75 10.64
N HIS A 113 16.56 -7.72 9.88
CA HIS A 113 15.38 -8.49 10.29
C HIS A 113 15.82 -9.66 11.14
N LYS A 114 15.23 -9.77 12.32
CA LYS A 114 15.55 -10.85 13.26
C LYS A 114 14.42 -11.85 13.40
#